data_65fe6efd28801a6c07a835fcf43292df
#
_entry.id   65fe6efd28801a6c07a835fcf43292df
#
_cell.length_a   1.000
_cell.length_b   1.000
_cell.length_c   1.000
_cell.angle_alpha   90.00
_cell.angle_beta   90.00
_cell.angle_gamma   90.00
#
_symmetry.space_group_name_H-M   'P 1'
#
loop_
_entity.id
_entity.type
_entity.pdbx_description
1 polymer ?
#
loop_
_entity_poly.entity_id
_entity_poly.type
_entity_poly.pdbx_seq_one_letter_code
_entity_poly.pdbx_strand_id
1 'polypeptide(L)'
;MGDFLLNSENSLKAVLLASHCSHHLLHSYGSSKSELMTNNLINIIFGMKVRQARMETGLTLSEFATQCELSPSYVTEIEKGRKYPRGDKILRMAEVLNKPYDELVSIALSPSMTYLSTTLKSMTFQRFPFDEFGLEMGDLVTLLTREPEKASALLHAVLEIGRRYGLHEEDFLRAALRSYQEIHENYFQDLEDAAQAFIERYGPAAGLTDDPPISKEALQTILQNEYGYELDMETIQEQPALTKYRAVFFEGKNPRLLINSALSTRQVKFILAREVGYQYLKLKERSFASTPDQINSFQQILNDFKAAYFGGVLLMPRHHMLADLQHLFEQTTWSPHLMLAMLDKYHVTPEMLFYRFSELIPQFFGVKLHFLRFHHRENSGTYQLIKQLNMNQLIVPSGIGLLEHYCRRWLSVRLLREMEDMHPTPTASDEPIVGVQMSEFVESQDRFLCLGFARELSLSPGVTSSVIIGFREEPDLRNTIRFVQDPAIPQVIINETCERCPLTAEQCRERAVAPSILQEQQKQRDRKLALMEIQNQA
;
A
#
# COMPACT_ATOMS: atom_id res chain seq x y z
N MET A 1 -15.86 44.90 31.24
CA MET A 1 -16.61 43.63 31.03
C MET A 1 -17.52 43.80 29.81
N GLY A 2 -16.96 44.14 28.64
CA GLY A 2 -17.69 44.57 27.46
C GLY A 2 -17.00 44.30 26.11
N ASP A 3 -15.76 43.83 26.08
CA ASP A 3 -14.98 43.76 24.82
C ASP A 3 -14.45 42.34 24.46
N PHE A 4 -15.01 41.28 25.05
CA PHE A 4 -14.53 39.91 24.80
C PHE A 4 -15.50 39.04 23.95
N LEU A 5 -16.63 39.58 23.48
CA LEU A 5 -17.68 38.81 22.78
C LEU A 5 -17.79 39.12 21.29
N LEU A 6 -16.98 39.99 20.70
CA LEU A 6 -17.10 40.36 19.27
C LEU A 6 -16.13 39.61 18.33
N ASN A 7 -15.16 38.86 18.85
CA ASN A 7 -14.20 38.11 18.03
C ASN A 7 -14.59 36.63 17.80
N SER A 8 -15.56 36.09 18.52
CA SER A 8 -15.98 34.68 18.36
C SER A 8 -16.97 34.45 17.22
N GLU A 9 -17.77 35.46 16.85
CA GLU A 9 -18.76 35.30 15.76
C GLU A 9 -18.14 35.35 14.35
N ASN A 10 -17.04 36.05 14.18
CA ASN A 10 -16.34 36.12 12.89
C ASN A 10 -15.51 34.85 12.60
N SER A 11 -14.99 34.19 13.60
CA SER A 11 -14.30 32.88 13.44
C SER A 11 -15.26 31.76 13.11
N LEU A 12 -16.47 31.73 13.71
CA LEU A 12 -17.48 30.73 13.38
C LEU A 12 -18.08 30.95 11.99
N LYS A 13 -18.25 32.17 11.52
CA LYS A 13 -18.71 32.46 10.17
C LYS A 13 -17.71 32.07 9.10
N ALA A 14 -16.40 32.21 9.35
CA ALA A 14 -15.35 31.78 8.43
C ALA A 14 -15.29 30.25 8.31
N VAL A 15 -15.47 29.53 9.41
CA VAL A 15 -15.51 28.05 9.42
C VAL A 15 -16.80 27.52 8.78
N LEU A 16 -17.94 28.18 8.98
CA LEU A 16 -19.20 27.80 8.36
C LEU A 16 -19.25 28.13 6.86
N LEU A 17 -18.62 29.20 6.41
CA LEU A 17 -18.50 29.53 4.98
C LEU A 17 -17.54 28.57 4.25
N ALA A 18 -16.46 28.14 4.88
CA ALA A 18 -15.56 27.12 4.31
C ALA A 18 -16.26 25.74 4.22
N SER A 19 -17.08 25.37 5.20
CA SER A 19 -17.85 24.12 5.15
C SER A 19 -18.96 24.14 4.11
N HIS A 20 -19.60 25.27 3.86
CA HIS A 20 -20.66 25.39 2.83
C HIS A 20 -20.11 25.38 1.40
N CYS A 21 -18.94 26.00 1.14
CA CYS A 21 -18.29 25.90 -0.17
C CYS A 21 -17.79 24.49 -0.49
N SER A 22 -17.25 23.77 0.51
CA SER A 22 -16.79 22.39 0.33
C SER A 22 -17.94 21.41 0.09
N HIS A 23 -19.11 21.60 0.74
CA HIS A 23 -20.27 20.74 0.52
C HIS A 23 -20.91 20.90 -0.86
N HIS A 24 -20.94 22.10 -1.46
CA HIS A 24 -21.50 22.29 -2.80
C HIS A 24 -20.59 21.78 -3.92
N LEU A 25 -19.28 21.81 -3.77
CA LEU A 25 -18.34 21.24 -4.74
C LEU A 25 -18.22 19.70 -4.64
N LEU A 26 -18.33 19.14 -3.45
CA LEU A 26 -18.35 17.68 -3.25
C LEU A 26 -19.66 17.04 -3.75
N HIS A 27 -20.79 17.72 -3.65
CA HIS A 27 -22.08 17.19 -4.16
C HIS A 27 -22.17 17.19 -5.69
N SER A 28 -21.55 18.13 -6.40
CA SER A 28 -21.60 18.17 -7.88
C SER A 28 -20.65 17.17 -8.55
N TYR A 29 -19.50 16.85 -7.92
CA TYR A 29 -18.57 15.83 -8.43
C TYR A 29 -18.94 14.41 -8.00
N GLY A 30 -19.52 14.23 -6.83
CA GLY A 30 -19.97 12.94 -6.32
C GLY A 30 -21.20 12.41 -7.05
N SER A 31 -22.12 13.29 -7.52
CA SER A 31 -23.35 12.86 -8.19
C SER A 31 -23.09 12.26 -9.57
N SER A 32 -22.21 12.83 -10.37
CA SER A 32 -21.92 12.32 -11.71
C SER A 32 -21.14 10.98 -11.71
N LYS A 33 -20.19 10.81 -10.80
CA LYS A 33 -19.48 9.52 -10.64
C LYS A 33 -20.39 8.43 -10.05
N SER A 34 -21.26 8.77 -9.10
CA SER A 34 -22.24 7.86 -8.52
C SER A 34 -23.30 7.42 -9.55
N GLU A 35 -23.76 8.31 -10.42
CA GLU A 35 -24.69 7.97 -11.50
C GLU A 35 -24.02 7.12 -12.59
N LEU A 36 -22.78 7.40 -12.96
CA LEU A 36 -22.00 6.57 -13.90
C LEU A 36 -21.74 5.16 -13.34
N MET A 37 -21.40 5.05 -12.06
CA MET A 37 -21.19 3.76 -11.39
C MET A 37 -22.49 2.96 -11.26
N THR A 38 -23.61 3.61 -10.95
CA THR A 38 -24.92 2.97 -10.89
C THR A 38 -25.37 2.44 -12.26
N ASN A 39 -25.13 3.19 -13.31
CA ASN A 39 -25.41 2.77 -14.69
C ASN A 39 -24.53 1.58 -15.10
N ASN A 40 -23.26 1.57 -14.74
CA ASN A 40 -22.36 0.44 -15.02
C ASN A 40 -22.84 -0.83 -14.30
N LEU A 41 -23.27 -0.74 -13.05
CA LEU A 41 -23.78 -1.89 -12.30
C LEU A 41 -25.06 -2.48 -12.93
N ILE A 42 -25.97 -1.62 -13.40
CA ILE A 42 -27.19 -2.04 -14.11
C ILE A 42 -26.84 -2.80 -15.38
N ASN A 43 -25.90 -2.28 -16.17
CA ASN A 43 -25.43 -2.92 -17.41
C ASN A 43 -24.81 -4.31 -17.13
N ILE A 44 -24.02 -4.41 -16.07
CA ILE A 44 -23.37 -5.67 -15.64
C ILE A 44 -24.42 -6.69 -15.23
N ILE A 45 -25.35 -6.34 -14.36
CA ILE A 45 -26.42 -7.25 -13.89
C ILE A 45 -27.27 -7.73 -15.06
N PHE A 46 -27.65 -6.83 -15.97
CA PHE A 46 -28.39 -7.17 -17.17
C PHE A 46 -27.61 -8.14 -18.07
N GLY A 47 -26.37 -7.82 -18.38
CA GLY A 47 -25.49 -8.65 -19.22
C GLY A 47 -25.28 -10.05 -18.64
N MET A 48 -25.11 -10.15 -17.33
CA MET A 48 -25.01 -11.45 -16.63
C MET A 48 -26.28 -12.29 -16.79
N LYS A 49 -27.47 -11.69 -16.62
CA LYS A 49 -28.76 -12.38 -16.77
C LYS A 49 -28.97 -12.87 -18.19
N VAL A 50 -28.69 -12.02 -19.18
CA VAL A 50 -28.79 -12.39 -20.59
C VAL A 50 -27.88 -13.56 -20.91
N ARG A 51 -26.63 -13.49 -20.48
CA ARG A 51 -25.65 -14.58 -20.70
C ARG A 51 -26.06 -15.87 -20.02
N GLN A 52 -26.49 -15.82 -18.77
CA GLN A 52 -26.95 -16.98 -18.03
C GLN A 52 -28.16 -17.62 -18.73
N ALA A 53 -29.20 -16.83 -19.06
CA ALA A 53 -30.38 -17.33 -19.75
C ALA A 53 -30.04 -17.93 -21.12
N ARG A 54 -29.10 -17.34 -21.87
CA ARG A 54 -28.62 -17.90 -23.13
C ARG A 54 -27.92 -19.25 -22.91
N MET A 55 -27.10 -19.39 -21.88
CA MET A 55 -26.45 -20.66 -21.57
C MET A 55 -27.46 -21.73 -21.13
N GLU A 56 -28.48 -21.35 -20.37
CA GLU A 56 -29.59 -22.24 -19.95
C GLU A 56 -30.39 -22.75 -21.14
N THR A 57 -30.59 -21.91 -22.18
CA THR A 57 -31.26 -22.31 -23.43
C THR A 57 -30.36 -23.10 -24.40
N GLY A 58 -29.06 -23.24 -24.09
CA GLY A 58 -28.08 -23.94 -24.92
C GLY A 58 -27.69 -23.22 -26.22
N LEU A 59 -28.09 -21.96 -26.40
CA LEU A 59 -27.78 -21.18 -27.60
C LEU A 59 -26.32 -20.70 -27.59
N THR A 60 -25.65 -20.85 -28.72
CA THR A 60 -24.39 -20.16 -28.96
C THR A 60 -24.60 -18.67 -29.08
N LEU A 61 -23.57 -17.87 -28.89
CA LEU A 61 -23.62 -16.42 -29.01
C LEU A 61 -24.10 -15.97 -30.41
N SER A 62 -23.66 -16.68 -31.47
CA SER A 62 -24.04 -16.38 -32.86
C SER A 62 -25.51 -16.72 -33.12
N GLU A 63 -25.99 -17.86 -32.65
CA GLU A 63 -27.40 -18.25 -32.79
C GLU A 63 -28.33 -17.28 -32.06
N PHE A 64 -28.00 -16.93 -30.83
CA PHE A 64 -28.77 -15.97 -30.06
C PHE A 64 -28.80 -14.60 -30.74
N ALA A 65 -27.65 -14.11 -31.21
CA ALA A 65 -27.57 -12.84 -31.91
C ALA A 65 -28.44 -12.86 -33.19
N THR A 66 -28.39 -13.95 -33.97
CA THR A 66 -29.22 -14.12 -35.18
C THR A 66 -30.72 -14.09 -34.86
N GLN A 67 -31.14 -14.86 -33.84
CA GLN A 67 -32.56 -14.91 -33.44
C GLN A 67 -33.08 -13.56 -32.89
N CYS A 68 -32.20 -12.80 -32.24
CA CYS A 68 -32.53 -11.45 -31.75
C CYS A 68 -32.40 -10.37 -32.84
N GLU A 69 -31.98 -10.68 -34.07
CA GLU A 69 -31.64 -9.74 -35.14
C GLU A 69 -30.57 -8.70 -34.73
N LEU A 70 -29.56 -9.16 -33.99
CA LEU A 70 -28.45 -8.37 -33.49
C LEU A 70 -27.13 -8.89 -34.04
N SER A 71 -26.09 -8.05 -34.05
CA SER A 71 -24.75 -8.52 -34.37
C SER A 71 -24.14 -9.29 -33.18
N PRO A 72 -23.36 -10.36 -33.44
CA PRO A 72 -22.66 -11.07 -32.37
C PRO A 72 -21.76 -10.17 -31.52
N SER A 73 -21.12 -9.18 -32.12
CA SER A 73 -20.31 -8.19 -31.38
C SER A 73 -21.15 -7.34 -30.42
N TYR A 74 -22.35 -6.93 -30.83
CA TYR A 74 -23.25 -6.16 -29.97
C TYR A 74 -23.77 -6.99 -28.78
N VAL A 75 -24.09 -8.27 -29.01
CA VAL A 75 -24.48 -9.20 -27.93
C VAL A 75 -23.29 -9.41 -26.96
N THR A 76 -22.07 -9.54 -27.48
CA THR A 76 -20.87 -9.63 -26.65
C THR A 76 -20.70 -8.41 -25.74
N GLU A 77 -20.91 -7.22 -26.27
CA GLU A 77 -20.82 -5.98 -25.49
C GLU A 77 -21.91 -5.87 -24.41
N ILE A 78 -23.12 -6.42 -24.70
CA ILE A 78 -24.20 -6.51 -23.72
C ILE A 78 -23.83 -7.53 -22.64
N GLU A 79 -23.43 -8.74 -22.99
CA GLU A 79 -23.09 -9.80 -22.05
C GLU A 79 -21.87 -9.44 -21.18
N LYS A 80 -20.99 -8.57 -21.67
CA LYS A 80 -19.88 -7.99 -20.92
C LYS A 80 -20.26 -6.78 -20.06
N GLY A 81 -21.52 -6.37 -20.06
CA GLY A 81 -21.99 -5.19 -19.32
C GLY A 81 -21.51 -3.85 -19.82
N ARG A 82 -20.91 -3.80 -21.04
CA ARG A 82 -20.42 -2.56 -21.65
C ARG A 82 -21.53 -1.74 -22.33
N LYS A 83 -22.64 -2.38 -22.71
CA LYS A 83 -23.78 -1.74 -23.36
C LYS A 83 -25.10 -2.20 -22.76
N TYR A 84 -26.04 -1.25 -22.65
CA TYR A 84 -27.43 -1.52 -22.30
C TYR A 84 -28.29 -1.37 -23.57
N PRO A 85 -29.05 -2.40 -23.97
CA PRO A 85 -29.89 -2.32 -25.16
C PRO A 85 -31.15 -1.47 -24.92
N ARG A 86 -31.78 -0.99 -26.00
CA ARG A 86 -33.07 -0.32 -25.93
C ARG A 86 -34.20 -1.31 -25.64
N GLY A 87 -35.32 -0.83 -25.11
CA GLY A 87 -36.45 -1.66 -24.69
C GLY A 87 -36.98 -2.63 -25.74
N ASP A 88 -37.03 -2.21 -27.01
CA ASP A 88 -37.43 -3.05 -28.15
C ASP A 88 -36.51 -4.27 -28.33
N LYS A 89 -35.22 -4.09 -28.18
CA LYS A 89 -34.22 -5.16 -28.24
C LYS A 89 -34.28 -6.07 -27.01
N ILE A 90 -34.57 -5.48 -25.83
CA ILE A 90 -34.73 -6.27 -24.59
C ILE A 90 -35.95 -7.18 -24.71
N LEU A 91 -37.07 -6.69 -25.24
CA LEU A 91 -38.28 -7.50 -25.48
C LEU A 91 -37.96 -8.69 -26.37
N ARG A 92 -37.24 -8.49 -27.48
CA ARG A 92 -36.84 -9.57 -28.38
C ARG A 92 -35.89 -10.58 -27.73
N MET A 93 -34.94 -10.10 -26.92
CA MET A 93 -34.09 -10.99 -26.13
C MET A 93 -34.90 -11.81 -25.13
N ALA A 94 -35.88 -11.21 -24.47
CA ALA A 94 -36.77 -11.86 -23.54
C ALA A 94 -37.57 -13.00 -24.19
N GLU A 95 -38.13 -12.75 -25.37
CA GLU A 95 -38.85 -13.76 -26.18
C GLU A 95 -37.93 -14.93 -26.56
N VAL A 96 -36.75 -14.67 -27.11
CA VAL A 96 -35.79 -15.69 -27.52
C VAL A 96 -35.28 -16.52 -26.33
N LEU A 97 -35.07 -15.88 -25.19
CA LEU A 97 -34.62 -16.53 -23.97
C LEU A 97 -35.74 -17.19 -23.16
N ASN A 98 -36.99 -17.02 -23.59
CA ASN A 98 -38.19 -17.47 -22.86
C ASN A 98 -38.19 -17.01 -21.39
N LYS A 99 -37.84 -15.73 -21.16
CA LYS A 99 -37.79 -15.08 -19.85
C LYS A 99 -38.72 -13.86 -19.86
N PRO A 100 -39.43 -13.54 -18.72
CA PRO A 100 -40.19 -12.31 -18.61
C PRO A 100 -39.28 -11.08 -18.78
N TYR A 101 -39.80 -10.05 -19.47
CA TYR A 101 -39.08 -8.76 -19.62
C TYR A 101 -38.63 -8.20 -18.27
N ASP A 102 -39.55 -8.17 -17.29
CA ASP A 102 -39.30 -7.62 -15.95
C ASP A 102 -38.22 -8.41 -15.20
N GLU A 103 -38.06 -9.69 -15.45
CA GLU A 103 -37.00 -10.51 -14.88
C GLU A 103 -35.64 -10.08 -15.41
N LEU A 104 -35.52 -9.81 -16.72
CA LEU A 104 -34.27 -9.38 -17.32
C LEU A 104 -33.84 -7.98 -16.89
N VAL A 105 -34.78 -7.02 -16.85
CA VAL A 105 -34.48 -5.62 -16.48
C VAL A 105 -34.37 -5.37 -14.98
N SER A 106 -34.90 -6.26 -14.16
CA SER A 106 -34.78 -6.17 -12.70
C SER A 106 -33.32 -6.20 -12.24
N ILE A 107 -32.96 -5.37 -11.31
CA ILE A 107 -31.66 -5.41 -10.62
C ILE A 107 -31.59 -6.49 -9.52
N ALA A 108 -32.72 -7.17 -9.24
CA ALA A 108 -32.73 -8.31 -8.33
C ALA A 108 -32.12 -9.54 -9.00
N LEU A 109 -31.14 -10.15 -8.37
CA LEU A 109 -30.55 -11.43 -8.75
C LEU A 109 -31.30 -12.59 -8.07
N SER A 110 -31.14 -13.81 -8.59
CA SER A 110 -31.68 -15.00 -7.95
C SER A 110 -31.17 -15.14 -6.51
N PRO A 111 -31.88 -15.85 -5.62
CA PRO A 111 -31.45 -16.06 -4.23
C PRO A 111 -30.04 -16.62 -4.11
N SER A 112 -29.62 -17.50 -5.00
CA SER A 112 -28.25 -18.07 -5.07
C SER A 112 -27.18 -17.03 -5.45
N MET A 113 -27.58 -15.94 -6.11
CA MET A 113 -26.71 -14.84 -6.54
C MET A 113 -26.82 -13.59 -5.64
N THR A 114 -27.59 -13.66 -4.55
CA THR A 114 -27.79 -12.50 -3.65
C THR A 114 -26.47 -12.01 -3.07
N TYR A 115 -25.56 -12.91 -2.69
CA TYR A 115 -24.22 -12.57 -2.19
C TYR A 115 -23.36 -11.87 -3.24
N LEU A 116 -23.47 -12.28 -4.51
CA LEU A 116 -22.78 -11.61 -5.61
C LEU A 116 -23.29 -10.16 -5.78
N SER A 117 -24.61 -9.95 -5.72
CA SER A 117 -25.18 -8.60 -5.74
C SER A 117 -24.66 -7.73 -4.58
N THR A 118 -24.59 -8.30 -3.38
CA THR A 118 -24.06 -7.61 -2.20
C THR A 118 -22.58 -7.28 -2.37
N THR A 119 -21.80 -8.21 -2.92
CA THR A 119 -20.37 -8.00 -3.21
C THR A 119 -20.17 -6.91 -4.25
N LEU A 120 -20.88 -6.96 -5.38
CA LEU A 120 -20.78 -5.97 -6.44
C LEU A 120 -21.23 -4.57 -5.99
N LYS A 121 -22.14 -4.49 -5.03
CA LYS A 121 -22.60 -3.25 -4.41
C LYS A 121 -21.70 -2.76 -3.28
N SER A 122 -20.77 -3.58 -2.79
CA SER A 122 -19.87 -3.15 -1.72
C SER A 122 -18.95 -2.03 -2.21
N MET A 123 -18.74 -1.02 -1.38
CA MET A 123 -17.82 0.08 -1.68
C MET A 123 -16.41 -0.43 -1.97
N THR A 124 -15.97 -1.46 -1.27
CA THR A 124 -14.69 -2.13 -1.46
C THR A 124 -14.52 -2.62 -2.90
N PHE A 125 -15.53 -3.27 -3.44
CA PHE A 125 -15.48 -3.81 -4.79
C PHE A 125 -15.59 -2.71 -5.86
N GLN A 126 -16.46 -1.72 -5.64
CA GLN A 126 -16.64 -0.60 -6.58
C GLN A 126 -15.41 0.30 -6.70
N ARG A 127 -14.59 0.35 -5.66
CA ARG A 127 -13.35 1.15 -5.63
C ARG A 127 -12.10 0.36 -5.99
N PHE A 128 -12.23 -0.94 -6.27
CA PHE A 128 -11.09 -1.72 -6.74
C PHE A 128 -10.65 -1.25 -8.13
N PRO A 129 -9.36 -1.03 -8.35
CA PRO A 129 -8.84 -0.46 -9.61
C PRO A 129 -8.65 -1.55 -10.67
N PHE A 130 -9.72 -2.11 -11.21
CA PHE A 130 -9.66 -3.20 -12.19
C PHE A 130 -8.74 -2.90 -13.36
N ASP A 131 -8.78 -1.67 -13.88
CA ASP A 131 -8.00 -1.21 -15.03
C ASP A 131 -6.49 -1.30 -14.77
N GLU A 132 -6.04 -0.98 -13.57
CA GLU A 132 -4.61 -1.04 -13.18
C GLU A 132 -4.08 -2.49 -13.09
N PHE A 133 -4.98 -3.46 -12.99
CA PHE A 133 -4.65 -4.89 -13.03
C PHE A 133 -4.88 -5.51 -14.41
N GLY A 134 -5.14 -4.70 -15.45
CA GLY A 134 -5.45 -5.16 -16.79
C GLY A 134 -6.77 -5.93 -16.88
N LEU A 135 -7.66 -5.73 -15.90
CA LEU A 135 -8.98 -6.35 -15.86
C LEU A 135 -10.03 -5.32 -16.27
N GLU A 136 -10.84 -5.66 -17.25
CA GLU A 136 -12.07 -4.92 -17.49
C GLU A 136 -13.20 -5.49 -16.61
N MET A 137 -14.15 -4.65 -16.22
CA MET A 137 -15.33 -5.09 -15.48
C MET A 137 -16.07 -6.22 -16.20
N GLY A 138 -16.05 -6.23 -17.54
CA GLY A 138 -16.61 -7.31 -18.36
C GLY A 138 -15.87 -8.64 -18.24
N ASP A 139 -14.58 -8.64 -17.97
CA ASP A 139 -13.81 -9.89 -17.76
C ASP A 139 -14.20 -10.52 -16.43
N LEU A 140 -14.42 -9.69 -15.41
CA LEU A 140 -14.92 -10.15 -14.13
C LEU A 140 -16.31 -10.77 -14.27
N VAL A 141 -17.22 -10.11 -15.01
CA VAL A 141 -18.53 -10.69 -15.33
C VAL A 141 -18.37 -12.05 -16.01
N THR A 142 -17.40 -12.19 -16.91
CA THR A 142 -17.12 -13.45 -17.59
C THR A 142 -16.63 -14.53 -16.62
N LEU A 143 -15.75 -14.20 -15.70
CA LEU A 143 -15.26 -15.10 -14.65
C LEU A 143 -16.40 -15.52 -13.70
N LEU A 144 -17.24 -14.57 -13.31
CA LEU A 144 -18.34 -14.79 -12.36
C LEU A 144 -19.54 -15.54 -12.96
N THR A 145 -19.74 -15.48 -14.29
CA THR A 145 -20.90 -16.12 -14.95
C THR A 145 -20.69 -17.59 -15.31
N ARG A 146 -19.47 -18.13 -15.27
CA ARG A 146 -19.24 -19.57 -15.50
C ARG A 146 -19.81 -20.42 -14.37
N GLU A 147 -19.64 -20.01 -13.11
CA GLU A 147 -20.05 -20.71 -11.91
C GLU A 147 -20.51 -19.67 -10.87
N PRO A 148 -21.60 -18.94 -11.10
CA PRO A 148 -21.96 -17.75 -10.33
C PRO A 148 -22.19 -18.04 -8.84
N GLU A 149 -22.74 -19.20 -8.51
CA GLU A 149 -22.99 -19.58 -7.12
C GLU A 149 -21.69 -19.84 -6.36
N LYS A 150 -20.74 -20.55 -7.00
CA LYS A 150 -19.44 -20.84 -6.41
C LYS A 150 -18.58 -19.58 -6.27
N ALA A 151 -18.58 -18.75 -7.30
CA ALA A 151 -17.89 -17.45 -7.27
C ALA A 151 -18.49 -16.52 -6.19
N SER A 152 -19.80 -16.47 -6.08
CA SER A 152 -20.51 -15.72 -5.05
C SER A 152 -20.16 -16.21 -3.65
N ALA A 153 -20.15 -17.51 -3.41
CA ALA A 153 -19.78 -18.10 -2.12
C ALA A 153 -18.33 -17.80 -1.74
N LEU A 154 -17.39 -17.91 -2.71
CA LEU A 154 -15.97 -17.60 -2.48
C LEU A 154 -15.77 -16.11 -2.13
N LEU A 155 -16.33 -15.20 -2.92
CA LEU A 155 -16.21 -13.77 -2.67
C LEU A 155 -16.85 -13.37 -1.34
N HIS A 156 -18.01 -13.94 -1.01
CA HIS A 156 -18.65 -13.71 0.28
C HIS A 156 -17.76 -14.20 1.42
N ALA A 157 -17.16 -15.39 1.33
CA ALA A 157 -16.25 -15.91 2.34
C ALA A 157 -15.03 -15.00 2.55
N VAL A 158 -14.42 -14.50 1.46
CA VAL A 158 -13.29 -13.54 1.54
C VAL A 158 -13.70 -12.24 2.22
N LEU A 159 -14.86 -11.67 1.85
CA LEU A 159 -15.37 -10.45 2.47
C LEU A 159 -15.74 -10.65 3.96
N GLU A 160 -16.29 -11.81 4.29
CA GLU A 160 -16.64 -12.15 5.67
C GLU A 160 -15.39 -12.31 6.54
N ILE A 161 -14.33 -12.92 6.00
CA ILE A 161 -13.02 -12.97 6.66
C ILE A 161 -12.52 -11.54 6.90
N GLY A 162 -12.53 -10.68 5.89
CA GLY A 162 -12.12 -9.28 6.03
C GLY A 162 -12.89 -8.56 7.15
N ARG A 163 -14.22 -8.70 7.19
CA ARG A 163 -15.07 -8.08 8.23
C ARG A 163 -14.76 -8.61 9.63
N ARG A 164 -14.52 -9.91 9.78
CA ARG A 164 -14.15 -10.51 11.08
C ARG A 164 -12.84 -10.00 11.65
N TYR A 165 -11.90 -9.66 10.78
CA TYR A 165 -10.61 -9.08 11.17
C TYR A 165 -10.65 -7.54 11.27
N GLY A 166 -11.84 -6.93 11.20
CA GLY A 166 -12.00 -5.47 11.33
C GLY A 166 -11.33 -4.68 10.21
N LEU A 167 -11.14 -5.29 9.03
CA LEU A 167 -10.56 -4.59 7.88
C LEU A 167 -11.53 -3.52 7.40
N HIS A 168 -11.03 -2.29 7.36
CA HIS A 168 -11.72 -1.16 6.79
C HIS A 168 -11.48 -1.09 5.27
N GLU A 169 -12.31 -0.33 4.59
CA GLU A 169 -12.17 -0.10 3.15
C GLU A 169 -10.80 0.45 2.77
N GLU A 170 -10.25 1.31 3.59
CA GLU A 170 -8.90 1.88 3.40
C GLU A 170 -7.80 0.81 3.42
N ASP A 171 -7.93 -0.21 4.27
CA ASP A 171 -6.97 -1.32 4.34
C ASP A 171 -6.96 -2.13 3.05
N PHE A 172 -8.16 -2.29 2.44
CA PHE A 172 -8.30 -2.95 1.15
C PHE A 172 -7.65 -2.15 0.02
N LEU A 173 -7.86 -0.83 -0.04
CA LEU A 173 -7.20 0.04 -1.03
C LEU A 173 -5.68 0.03 -0.87
N ARG A 174 -5.19 0.06 0.37
CA ARG A 174 -3.76 -0.09 0.66
C ARG A 174 -3.21 -1.46 0.25
N ALA A 175 -3.99 -2.53 0.44
CA ALA A 175 -3.62 -3.87 -0.01
C ALA A 175 -3.58 -3.97 -1.53
N ALA A 176 -4.54 -3.35 -2.23
CA ALA A 176 -4.54 -3.27 -3.68
C ALA A 176 -3.30 -2.53 -4.21
N LEU A 177 -2.94 -1.39 -3.60
CA LEU A 177 -1.70 -0.68 -3.97
C LEU A 177 -0.45 -1.54 -3.75
N ARG A 178 -0.37 -2.28 -2.63
CA ARG A 178 0.75 -3.20 -2.39
C ARG A 178 0.83 -4.28 -3.46
N SER A 179 -0.31 -4.91 -3.79
CA SER A 179 -0.38 -5.91 -4.84
C SER A 179 0.06 -5.35 -6.20
N TYR A 180 -0.37 -4.14 -6.55
CA TYR A 180 0.07 -3.43 -7.75
C TYR A 180 1.60 -3.22 -7.75
N GLN A 181 2.17 -2.77 -6.65
CA GLN A 181 3.63 -2.59 -6.52
C GLN A 181 4.39 -3.93 -6.62
N GLU A 182 3.92 -4.98 -5.96
CA GLU A 182 4.56 -6.30 -5.96
C GLU A 182 4.51 -6.99 -7.33
N ILE A 183 3.42 -6.86 -8.08
CA ILE A 183 3.29 -7.38 -9.45
C ILE A 183 4.28 -6.69 -10.40
N HIS A 184 4.52 -5.40 -10.21
CA HIS A 184 5.50 -4.62 -10.99
C HIS A 184 6.91 -4.64 -10.38
N GLU A 185 7.18 -5.50 -9.40
CA GLU A 185 8.45 -5.56 -8.66
C GLU A 185 8.89 -4.17 -8.14
N ASN A 186 7.90 -3.32 -7.83
CA ASN A 186 8.03 -1.95 -7.36
C ASN A 186 8.89 -1.04 -8.25
N TYR A 187 9.04 -1.37 -9.56
CA TYR A 187 9.81 -0.59 -10.52
C TYR A 187 8.92 -0.04 -11.65
N PHE A 188 9.05 1.25 -11.95
CA PHE A 188 8.20 1.97 -12.91
C PHE A 188 9.06 2.81 -13.84
N GLN A 189 9.36 2.27 -15.03
CA GLN A 189 10.25 2.89 -16.01
C GLN A 189 9.72 4.25 -16.48
N ASP A 190 8.41 4.40 -16.63
CA ASP A 190 7.77 5.67 -17.02
C ASP A 190 8.00 6.80 -16.02
N LEU A 191 8.03 6.49 -14.72
CA LEU A 191 8.32 7.44 -13.64
C LEU A 191 9.82 7.77 -13.57
N GLU A 192 10.70 6.79 -13.83
CA GLU A 192 12.14 7.01 -13.95
C GLU A 192 12.46 7.97 -15.11
N ASP A 193 11.88 7.68 -16.28
CA ASP A 193 12.10 8.49 -17.48
C ASP A 193 11.52 9.92 -17.33
N ALA A 194 10.36 10.04 -16.67
CA ALA A 194 9.76 11.34 -16.37
C ALA A 194 10.65 12.16 -15.42
N ALA A 195 11.23 11.55 -14.39
CA ALA A 195 12.13 12.24 -13.47
C ALA A 195 13.45 12.64 -14.15
N GLN A 196 14.01 11.78 -15.00
CA GLN A 196 15.18 12.10 -15.81
C GLN A 196 14.92 13.28 -16.75
N ALA A 197 13.82 13.26 -17.48
CA ALA A 197 13.41 14.37 -18.35
C ALA A 197 13.18 15.68 -17.57
N PHE A 198 12.71 15.58 -16.31
CA PHE A 198 12.61 16.74 -15.44
C PHE A 198 13.98 17.34 -15.10
N ILE A 199 14.95 16.49 -14.72
CA ILE A 199 16.32 16.91 -14.40
C ILE A 199 16.96 17.57 -15.61
N GLU A 200 16.83 17.00 -16.81
CA GLU A 200 17.35 17.56 -18.06
C GLU A 200 16.76 18.93 -18.38
N ARG A 201 15.47 19.11 -18.14
CA ARG A 201 14.75 20.36 -18.44
C ARG A 201 15.04 21.49 -17.46
N TYR A 202 15.04 21.17 -16.16
CA TYR A 202 15.11 22.19 -15.10
C TYR A 202 16.48 22.25 -14.42
N GLY A 203 17.31 21.25 -14.60
CA GLY A 203 18.61 21.11 -13.97
C GLY A 203 19.53 22.31 -14.17
N PRO A 204 19.78 22.75 -15.42
CA PRO A 204 20.69 23.85 -15.69
C PRO A 204 20.25 25.19 -15.07
N ALA A 205 18.94 25.47 -15.08
CA ALA A 205 18.40 26.73 -14.58
C ALA A 205 18.28 26.78 -13.04
N ALA A 206 18.09 25.62 -12.41
CA ALA A 206 17.88 25.51 -10.97
C ALA A 206 19.16 25.10 -10.20
N GLY A 207 20.30 24.99 -10.89
CA GLY A 207 21.53 24.45 -10.28
C GLY A 207 21.40 23.00 -9.84
N LEU A 208 20.45 22.26 -10.45
CA LEU A 208 20.36 20.82 -10.28
C LEU A 208 21.52 20.22 -11.09
N THR A 209 22.47 19.68 -10.41
CA THR A 209 23.52 18.87 -11.03
C THR A 209 23.10 17.41 -11.00
N ASP A 210 23.61 16.61 -11.93
CA ASP A 210 23.43 15.15 -11.87
C ASP A 210 24.07 14.54 -10.60
N ASP A 211 24.87 15.32 -9.87
CA ASP A 211 25.48 14.88 -8.62
C ASP A 211 24.53 15.12 -7.42
N PRO A 212 24.18 14.09 -6.69
CA PRO A 212 23.46 14.24 -5.42
C PRO A 212 24.34 14.97 -4.38
N PRO A 213 23.71 15.66 -3.44
CA PRO A 213 22.27 15.77 -3.22
C PRO A 213 21.64 16.99 -3.89
N ILE A 214 20.47 16.82 -4.49
CA ILE A 214 19.62 17.98 -4.89
C ILE A 214 19.36 18.84 -3.64
N SER A 215 19.55 20.16 -3.77
CA SER A 215 19.37 21.07 -2.64
C SER A 215 17.88 21.35 -2.36
N LYS A 216 17.57 21.63 -1.10
CA LYS A 216 16.24 22.07 -0.70
C LYS A 216 15.85 23.38 -1.41
N GLU A 217 16.78 24.28 -1.53
CA GLU A 217 16.62 25.60 -2.13
C GLU A 217 16.29 25.51 -3.63
N ALA A 218 16.91 24.57 -4.36
CA ALA A 218 16.60 24.34 -5.77
C ALA A 218 15.14 23.86 -5.94
N LEU A 219 14.69 22.92 -5.12
CA LEU A 219 13.30 22.43 -5.13
C LEU A 219 12.30 23.52 -4.76
N GLN A 220 12.61 24.36 -3.77
CA GLN A 220 11.80 25.51 -3.40
C GLN A 220 11.68 26.51 -4.56
N THR A 221 12.82 26.84 -5.20
CA THR A 221 12.87 27.77 -6.35
C THR A 221 12.00 27.28 -7.49
N ILE A 222 12.06 25.97 -7.82
CA ILE A 222 11.22 25.39 -8.86
C ILE A 222 9.73 25.49 -8.51
N LEU A 223 9.36 25.09 -7.29
CA LEU A 223 7.95 25.15 -6.86
C LEU A 223 7.40 26.58 -6.89
N GLN A 224 8.18 27.55 -6.46
CA GLN A 224 7.78 28.97 -6.43
C GLN A 224 7.72 29.58 -7.84
N ASN A 225 8.78 29.41 -8.63
CA ASN A 225 8.93 30.12 -9.89
C ASN A 225 8.15 29.46 -11.05
N GLU A 226 8.16 28.11 -11.13
CA GLU A 226 7.52 27.38 -12.22
C GLU A 226 6.05 27.06 -11.93
N TYR A 227 5.71 26.80 -10.66
CA TYR A 227 4.38 26.33 -10.26
C TYR A 227 3.63 27.32 -9.37
N GLY A 228 4.22 28.48 -9.02
CA GLY A 228 3.57 29.55 -8.27
C GLY A 228 3.23 29.21 -6.82
N TYR A 229 3.96 28.28 -6.17
CA TYR A 229 3.68 27.88 -4.81
C TYR A 229 4.02 28.96 -3.78
N GLU A 230 3.14 29.11 -2.80
CA GLU A 230 3.44 29.77 -1.54
C GLU A 230 3.84 28.71 -0.51
N LEU A 231 5.09 28.78 -0.02
CA LEU A 231 5.63 27.85 0.98
C LEU A 231 5.53 28.49 2.36
N ASP A 232 4.89 27.81 3.31
CA ASP A 232 4.65 28.28 4.67
C ASP A 232 5.21 27.25 5.66
N MET A 233 6.12 27.68 6.53
CA MET A 233 6.78 26.83 7.53
C MET A 233 6.28 27.09 8.97
N GLU A 234 5.34 28.01 9.17
CA GLU A 234 4.95 28.50 10.48
C GLU A 234 3.56 28.03 10.90
N THR A 235 2.59 28.10 10.00
CA THR A 235 1.15 27.90 10.31
C THR A 235 0.85 26.54 10.96
N ILE A 236 1.55 25.45 10.60
CA ILE A 236 1.29 24.13 11.21
C ILE A 236 1.61 24.15 12.70
N GLN A 237 2.68 24.83 13.13
CA GLN A 237 3.08 24.90 14.54
C GLN A 237 2.14 25.79 15.37
N GLU A 238 1.51 26.77 14.75
CA GLU A 238 0.54 27.63 15.43
C GLU A 238 -0.79 26.90 15.71
N GLN A 239 -1.02 25.76 15.07
CA GLN A 239 -2.25 24.98 15.18
C GLN A 239 -1.99 23.61 15.85
N PRO A 240 -2.24 23.45 17.17
CA PRO A 240 -1.93 22.21 17.89
C PRO A 240 -2.55 20.95 17.26
N ALA A 241 -3.72 21.07 16.63
CA ALA A 241 -4.39 19.97 15.95
C ALA A 241 -3.66 19.49 14.68
N LEU A 242 -2.80 20.33 14.09
CA LEU A 242 -2.08 20.02 12.84
C LEU A 242 -0.64 19.56 13.06
N THR A 243 -0.12 19.59 14.28
CA THR A 243 1.29 19.29 14.57
C THR A 243 1.73 17.86 14.17
N LYS A 244 0.80 16.94 13.99
CA LYS A 244 1.07 15.57 13.49
C LYS A 244 1.24 15.49 11.98
N TYR A 245 0.75 16.49 11.23
CA TYR A 245 0.92 16.50 9.78
C TYR A 245 2.33 16.94 9.41
N ARG A 246 2.86 16.31 8.37
CA ARG A 246 4.16 16.68 7.79
C ARG A 246 4.03 17.88 6.87
N ALA A 247 2.99 17.89 6.05
CA ALA A 247 2.64 18.98 5.17
C ALA A 247 1.13 18.95 4.86
N VAL A 248 0.58 20.12 4.55
CA VAL A 248 -0.80 20.30 4.12
C VAL A 248 -0.81 21.14 2.85
N PHE A 249 -1.51 20.67 1.83
CA PHE A 249 -1.62 21.32 0.53
C PHE A 249 -2.99 21.96 0.35
N PHE A 250 -3.01 23.20 -0.12
CA PHE A 250 -4.22 23.90 -0.53
C PHE A 250 -4.14 24.24 -2.01
N GLU A 251 -5.13 23.77 -2.76
CA GLU A 251 -5.29 24.08 -4.18
C GLU A 251 -5.82 25.51 -4.37
N GLY A 252 -5.35 26.20 -5.41
CA GLY A 252 -5.79 27.56 -5.72
C GLY A 252 -5.03 28.14 -6.89
N LYS A 253 -5.32 29.41 -7.23
CA LYS A 253 -4.57 30.14 -8.27
C LYS A 253 -3.08 30.22 -7.90
N ASN A 254 -2.78 30.41 -6.62
CA ASN A 254 -1.46 30.27 -6.01
C ASN A 254 -1.54 29.11 -5.04
N PRO A 255 -1.05 27.92 -5.41
CA PRO A 255 -1.07 26.77 -4.51
C PRO A 255 -0.27 27.05 -3.25
N ARG A 256 -0.81 26.70 -2.08
CA ARG A 256 -0.11 26.91 -0.79
C ARG A 256 0.26 25.58 -0.17
N LEU A 257 1.51 25.44 0.21
CA LEU A 257 2.03 24.27 0.91
C LEU A 257 2.51 24.65 2.31
N LEU A 258 1.76 24.21 3.30
CA LEU A 258 2.20 24.29 4.69
C LEU A 258 3.14 23.13 4.98
N ILE A 259 4.31 23.39 5.54
CA ILE A 259 5.32 22.38 5.89
C ILE A 259 5.61 22.50 7.38
N ASN A 260 5.63 21.37 8.06
CA ASN A 260 5.91 21.34 9.50
C ASN A 260 7.38 21.66 9.77
N SER A 261 7.66 22.72 10.50
CA SER A 261 9.03 23.17 10.81
C SER A 261 9.80 22.24 11.78
N ALA A 262 9.11 21.33 12.47
CA ALA A 262 9.77 20.29 13.28
C ALA A 262 10.39 19.15 12.46
N LEU A 263 10.22 19.15 11.13
CA LEU A 263 10.83 18.18 10.24
C LEU A 263 12.31 18.49 9.99
N SER A 264 13.12 17.42 9.88
CA SER A 264 14.50 17.56 9.43
C SER A 264 14.59 18.04 7.97
N THR A 265 15.71 18.64 7.59
CA THR A 265 15.95 19.06 6.20
C THR A 265 15.78 17.91 5.20
N ARG A 266 16.19 16.68 5.56
CA ARG A 266 16.01 15.47 4.75
C ARG A 266 14.52 15.21 4.46
N GLN A 267 13.67 15.36 5.46
CA GLN A 267 12.21 15.15 5.34
C GLN A 267 11.55 16.26 4.53
N VAL A 268 11.95 17.52 4.75
CA VAL A 268 11.45 18.68 3.97
C VAL A 268 11.81 18.52 2.49
N LYS A 269 13.04 18.13 2.16
CA LYS A 269 13.45 17.84 0.77
C LYS A 269 12.53 16.85 0.09
N PHE A 270 12.20 15.75 0.76
CA PHE A 270 11.32 14.74 0.21
C PHE A 270 9.90 15.28 -0.05
N ILE A 271 9.36 16.09 0.86
CA ILE A 271 8.05 16.74 0.67
C ILE A 271 8.07 17.63 -0.58
N LEU A 272 9.10 18.47 -0.71
CA LEU A 272 9.24 19.35 -1.87
C LEU A 272 9.41 18.56 -3.19
N ALA A 273 10.24 17.51 -3.20
CA ALA A 273 10.43 16.65 -4.37
C ALA A 273 9.14 15.92 -4.76
N ARG A 274 8.35 15.46 -3.79
CA ARG A 274 7.03 14.88 -4.00
C ARG A 274 6.04 15.89 -4.58
N GLU A 275 6.04 17.13 -4.09
CA GLU A 275 5.21 18.21 -4.65
C GLU A 275 5.56 18.51 -6.11
N VAL A 276 6.85 18.53 -6.46
CA VAL A 276 7.29 18.62 -7.85
C VAL A 276 6.71 17.46 -8.66
N GLY A 277 6.72 16.23 -8.13
CA GLY A 277 6.13 15.06 -8.77
C GLY A 277 4.64 15.22 -9.06
N TYR A 278 3.85 15.74 -8.12
CA TYR A 278 2.43 16.02 -8.35
C TYR A 278 2.19 16.98 -9.50
N GLN A 279 2.99 18.04 -9.58
CA GLN A 279 2.83 19.08 -10.60
C GLN A 279 3.34 18.59 -11.97
N TYR A 280 4.52 18.00 -12.03
CA TYR A 280 5.13 17.57 -13.27
C TYR A 280 4.34 16.45 -13.95
N LEU A 281 3.89 15.46 -13.17
CA LEU A 281 3.05 14.35 -13.64
C LEU A 281 1.57 14.73 -13.77
N LYS A 282 1.18 15.96 -13.41
CA LYS A 282 -0.20 16.48 -13.48
C LYS A 282 -1.22 15.62 -12.74
N LEU A 283 -0.87 15.13 -11.56
CA LEU A 283 -1.70 14.27 -10.74
C LEU A 283 -2.75 15.08 -9.99
N LYS A 284 -4.02 14.92 -10.34
CA LYS A 284 -5.12 15.76 -9.84
C LYS A 284 -5.76 15.25 -8.54
N GLU A 285 -6.07 13.94 -8.49
CA GLU A 285 -6.62 13.35 -7.26
C GLU A 285 -5.49 13.15 -6.27
N ARG A 286 -5.51 13.91 -5.16
CA ARG A 286 -4.47 13.85 -4.13
C ARG A 286 -5.04 14.07 -2.73
N SER A 287 -4.30 13.64 -1.71
CA SER A 287 -4.61 13.96 -0.32
C SER A 287 -4.22 15.40 0.01
N PHE A 288 -5.03 16.08 0.81
CA PHE A 288 -4.67 17.40 1.34
C PHE A 288 -3.49 17.33 2.31
N ALA A 289 -3.41 16.25 3.11
CA ALA A 289 -2.34 16.05 4.09
C ALA A 289 -1.39 14.94 3.66
N SER A 290 -0.12 15.07 4.00
CA SER A 290 0.94 14.09 3.67
C SER A 290 0.87 12.79 4.47
N THR A 291 -0.04 12.68 5.43
CA THR A 291 -0.53 11.43 6.00
C THR A 291 -2.04 11.59 6.06
N PRO A 292 -2.79 11.12 5.05
CA PRO A 292 -4.22 11.35 5.01
C PRO A 292 -4.91 10.61 6.15
N ASP A 293 -5.82 11.30 6.83
CA ASP A 293 -6.68 10.69 7.85
C ASP A 293 -7.71 9.77 7.19
N GLN A 294 -8.04 10.02 5.92
CA GLN A 294 -8.99 9.24 5.13
C GLN A 294 -8.51 9.04 3.70
N ILE A 295 -8.72 7.85 3.17
CA ILE A 295 -8.48 7.49 1.78
C ILE A 295 -9.81 7.46 1.04
N ASN A 296 -9.97 8.37 0.06
CA ASN A 296 -11.24 8.52 -0.66
C ASN A 296 -11.33 7.66 -1.93
N SER A 297 -10.19 7.32 -2.56
CA SER A 297 -10.14 6.52 -3.77
C SER A 297 -8.81 5.81 -3.93
N PHE A 298 -8.79 4.75 -4.76
CA PHE A 298 -7.53 4.12 -5.16
C PHE A 298 -6.65 5.08 -5.98
N GLN A 299 -7.25 5.88 -6.86
CA GLN A 299 -6.51 6.86 -7.66
C GLN A 299 -5.75 7.87 -6.80
N GLN A 300 -6.34 8.27 -5.66
CA GLN A 300 -5.68 9.15 -4.71
C GLN A 300 -4.39 8.52 -4.15
N ILE A 301 -4.45 7.28 -3.66
CA ILE A 301 -3.24 6.62 -3.10
C ILE A 301 -2.24 6.22 -4.18
N LEU A 302 -2.69 5.92 -5.40
CA LEU A 302 -1.82 5.66 -6.53
C LEU A 302 -1.08 6.94 -6.96
N ASN A 303 -1.77 8.08 -7.00
CA ASN A 303 -1.14 9.37 -7.27
C ASN A 303 -0.16 9.77 -6.18
N ASP A 304 -0.51 9.56 -4.90
CA ASP A 304 0.40 9.77 -3.77
C ASP A 304 1.65 8.90 -3.90
N PHE A 305 1.48 7.66 -4.34
CA PHE A 305 2.59 6.74 -4.62
C PHE A 305 3.45 7.23 -5.80
N LYS A 306 2.85 7.55 -6.96
CA LYS A 306 3.57 8.04 -8.14
C LYS A 306 4.37 9.31 -7.86
N ALA A 307 3.77 10.26 -7.13
CA ALA A 307 4.46 11.48 -6.72
C ALA A 307 5.62 11.21 -5.75
N ALA A 308 5.44 10.27 -4.81
CA ALA A 308 6.49 9.88 -3.87
C ALA A 308 7.63 9.12 -4.57
N TYR A 309 7.31 8.24 -5.52
CA TYR A 309 8.28 7.53 -6.36
C TYR A 309 9.13 8.52 -7.15
N PHE A 310 8.48 9.44 -7.89
CA PHE A 310 9.16 10.50 -8.64
C PHE A 310 10.08 11.33 -7.75
N GLY A 311 9.60 11.75 -6.57
CA GLY A 311 10.41 12.45 -5.58
C GLY A 311 11.63 11.63 -5.11
N GLY A 312 11.46 10.33 -4.94
CA GLY A 312 12.55 9.40 -4.61
C GLY A 312 13.62 9.34 -5.71
N VAL A 313 13.20 9.29 -6.98
CA VAL A 313 14.11 9.31 -8.14
C VAL A 313 14.89 10.61 -8.20
N LEU A 314 14.25 11.76 -7.97
CA LEU A 314 14.93 13.07 -7.96
C LEU A 314 16.00 13.15 -6.88
N LEU A 315 15.72 12.61 -5.69
CA LEU A 315 16.69 12.66 -4.57
C LEU A 315 17.80 11.62 -4.70
N MET A 316 17.52 10.48 -5.34
CA MET A 316 18.41 9.33 -5.47
C MET A 316 18.40 8.81 -6.91
N PRO A 317 19.05 9.52 -7.85
CA PRO A 317 19.07 9.16 -9.27
C PRO A 317 19.61 7.74 -9.48
N ARG A 318 18.93 7.02 -10.39
CA ARG A 318 19.16 5.58 -10.63
C ARG A 318 20.63 5.24 -10.88
N HIS A 319 21.31 5.98 -11.74
CA HIS A 319 22.69 5.64 -12.14
C HIS A 319 23.69 5.73 -10.98
N HIS A 320 23.58 6.74 -10.11
CA HIS A 320 24.41 6.85 -8.92
C HIS A 320 24.08 5.77 -7.90
N MET A 321 22.78 5.52 -7.68
CA MET A 321 22.33 4.51 -6.71
C MET A 321 22.76 3.10 -7.12
N LEU A 322 22.72 2.77 -8.42
CA LEU A 322 23.17 1.47 -8.91
C LEU A 322 24.68 1.28 -8.69
N ALA A 323 25.48 2.33 -8.92
CA ALA A 323 26.92 2.28 -8.65
C ALA A 323 27.23 2.05 -7.16
N ASP A 324 26.52 2.75 -6.28
CA ASP A 324 26.70 2.59 -4.83
C ASP A 324 26.20 1.21 -4.35
N LEU A 325 25.09 0.70 -4.88
CA LEU A 325 24.59 -0.64 -4.60
C LEU A 325 25.57 -1.71 -5.07
N GLN A 326 26.12 -1.58 -6.27
CA GLN A 326 27.13 -2.48 -6.78
C GLN A 326 28.36 -2.48 -5.89
N HIS A 327 28.86 -1.29 -5.51
CA HIS A 327 29.98 -1.16 -4.58
C HIS A 327 29.70 -1.83 -3.23
N LEU A 328 28.51 -1.65 -2.67
CA LEU A 328 28.09 -2.31 -1.42
C LEU A 328 28.07 -3.84 -1.58
N PHE A 329 27.50 -4.35 -2.66
CA PHE A 329 27.33 -5.79 -2.87
C PHE A 329 28.63 -6.52 -3.21
N GLU A 330 29.61 -5.83 -3.76
CA GLU A 330 30.95 -6.36 -4.04
C GLU A 330 31.83 -6.50 -2.80
N GLN A 331 31.45 -5.88 -1.66
CA GLN A 331 32.20 -6.05 -0.42
C GLN A 331 32.14 -7.50 0.06
N THR A 332 33.26 -8.02 0.54
CA THR A 332 33.33 -9.38 1.12
C THR A 332 32.96 -9.41 2.60
N THR A 333 33.00 -8.25 3.26
CA THR A 333 32.66 -8.06 4.67
C THR A 333 31.58 -6.99 4.82
N TRP A 334 30.69 -7.17 5.76
CA TRP A 334 29.68 -6.19 6.10
C TRP A 334 30.30 -4.92 6.71
N SER A 335 29.85 -3.77 6.22
CA SER A 335 30.25 -2.47 6.78
C SER A 335 29.06 -1.54 6.95
N PRO A 336 28.65 -1.23 8.19
CA PRO A 336 27.57 -0.27 8.46
C PRO A 336 27.89 1.14 7.95
N HIS A 337 29.19 1.50 7.87
CA HIS A 337 29.62 2.83 7.39
C HIS A 337 29.22 3.10 5.94
N LEU A 338 29.19 2.10 5.07
CA LEU A 338 28.72 2.29 3.69
C LEU A 338 27.24 2.66 3.64
N MET A 339 26.44 2.07 4.51
CA MET A 339 25.01 2.39 4.61
C MET A 339 24.78 3.81 5.13
N LEU A 340 25.54 4.22 6.16
CA LEU A 340 25.49 5.59 6.71
C LEU A 340 25.98 6.61 5.68
N ALA A 341 27.07 6.31 4.98
CA ALA A 341 27.62 7.17 3.92
C ALA A 341 26.59 7.42 2.79
N MET A 342 25.78 6.42 2.43
CA MET A 342 24.71 6.63 1.45
C MET A 342 23.63 7.59 1.96
N LEU A 343 23.22 7.50 3.26
CA LEU A 343 22.28 8.43 3.84
C LEU A 343 22.78 9.88 3.75
N ASP A 344 24.09 10.08 3.99
CA ASP A 344 24.71 11.40 3.94
C ASP A 344 24.89 11.87 2.50
N LYS A 345 25.40 11.01 1.62
CA LYS A 345 25.59 11.31 0.19
C LYS A 345 24.31 11.80 -0.48
N TYR A 346 23.18 11.15 -0.25
CA TYR A 346 21.89 11.52 -0.83
C TYR A 346 21.10 12.49 0.04
N HIS A 347 21.54 12.71 1.28
CA HIS A 347 20.85 13.52 2.27
C HIS A 347 19.38 13.10 2.43
N VAL A 348 19.16 11.80 2.67
CA VAL A 348 17.83 11.16 2.82
C VAL A 348 17.71 10.43 4.15
N THR A 349 16.48 10.02 4.49
CA THR A 349 16.24 9.19 5.69
C THR A 349 16.39 7.69 5.36
N PRO A 350 16.61 6.83 6.37
CA PRO A 350 16.69 5.38 6.18
C PRO A 350 15.50 4.79 5.42
N GLU A 351 14.29 5.27 5.71
CA GLU A 351 13.07 4.79 5.04
C GLU A 351 13.05 5.12 3.55
N MET A 352 13.56 6.30 3.16
CA MET A 352 13.67 6.71 1.76
C MET A 352 14.71 5.85 1.04
N LEU A 353 15.88 5.64 1.65
CA LEU A 353 16.96 4.85 1.08
C LEU A 353 16.51 3.40 0.82
N PHE A 354 15.95 2.73 1.83
CA PHE A 354 15.50 1.34 1.67
C PHE A 354 14.29 1.20 0.76
N TYR A 355 13.45 2.22 0.69
CA TYR A 355 12.36 2.21 -0.28
C TYR A 355 12.91 2.30 -1.71
N ARG A 356 13.93 3.15 -1.95
CA ARG A 356 14.63 3.22 -3.23
C ARG A 356 15.34 1.91 -3.57
N PHE A 357 15.93 1.24 -2.61
CA PHE A 357 16.50 -0.11 -2.78
C PHE A 357 15.44 -1.11 -3.25
N SER A 358 14.23 -1.05 -2.69
CA SER A 358 13.14 -1.93 -3.09
C SER A 358 12.65 -1.69 -4.52
N GLU A 359 12.94 -0.54 -5.11
CA GLU A 359 12.64 -0.21 -6.50
C GLU A 359 13.73 -0.73 -7.45
N LEU A 360 15.01 -0.63 -7.07
CA LEU A 360 16.14 -0.89 -7.97
C LEU A 360 16.69 -2.31 -7.88
N ILE A 361 16.76 -2.89 -6.68
CA ILE A 361 17.44 -4.18 -6.49
C ILE A 361 16.75 -5.32 -7.25
N PRO A 362 15.41 -5.50 -7.21
CA PRO A 362 14.77 -6.55 -7.98
C PRO A 362 15.00 -6.42 -9.48
N GLN A 363 14.89 -5.22 -9.99
CA GLN A 363 15.00 -4.93 -11.43
C GLN A 363 16.42 -5.10 -12.00
N PHE A 364 17.44 -4.64 -11.28
CA PHE A 364 18.82 -4.57 -11.82
C PHE A 364 19.76 -5.63 -11.29
N PHE A 365 19.46 -6.22 -10.14
CA PHE A 365 20.27 -7.28 -9.54
C PHE A 365 19.58 -8.64 -9.52
N GLY A 366 18.29 -8.71 -9.93
CA GLY A 366 17.52 -9.94 -9.99
C GLY A 366 17.19 -10.56 -8.62
N VAL A 367 17.40 -9.84 -7.53
CA VAL A 367 17.22 -10.33 -6.16
C VAL A 367 15.94 -9.80 -5.57
N LYS A 368 14.96 -10.68 -5.36
CA LYS A 368 13.69 -10.31 -4.72
C LYS A 368 13.88 -10.08 -3.24
N LEU A 369 13.17 -9.08 -2.73
CA LEU A 369 13.28 -8.68 -1.33
C LEU A 369 11.93 -8.47 -0.66
N HIS A 370 11.94 -8.41 0.66
CA HIS A 370 10.86 -7.82 1.43
C HIS A 370 11.34 -6.52 2.10
N PHE A 371 10.42 -5.58 2.24
CA PHE A 371 10.60 -4.33 2.97
C PHE A 371 9.58 -4.30 4.10
N LEU A 372 10.02 -4.09 5.34
CA LEU A 372 9.16 -3.97 6.50
C LEU A 372 9.52 -2.71 7.29
N ARG A 373 8.50 -2.00 7.75
CA ARG A 373 8.65 -0.86 8.65
C ARG A 373 7.82 -1.08 9.90
N PHE A 374 8.48 -1.04 11.05
CA PHE A 374 7.84 -1.16 12.36
C PHE A 374 7.92 0.15 13.14
N HIS A 375 6.91 0.39 13.95
CA HIS A 375 6.95 1.39 15.00
C HIS A 375 6.86 0.73 16.37
N HIS A 376 7.52 1.33 17.32
CA HIS A 376 7.43 1.01 18.73
C HIS A 376 7.22 2.29 19.53
N ARG A 377 6.27 2.27 20.44
CA ARG A 377 6.07 3.36 21.41
C ARG A 377 6.75 2.93 22.70
N GLU A 378 7.54 3.81 23.25
CA GLU A 378 8.23 3.62 24.54
C GLU A 378 7.26 3.07 25.59
N ASN A 379 7.71 2.08 26.36
CA ASN A 379 6.96 1.41 27.42
C ASN A 379 5.66 0.70 26.98
N SER A 380 5.37 0.56 25.68
CA SER A 380 4.16 -0.14 25.23
C SER A 380 4.30 -1.66 25.19
N GLY A 381 5.51 -2.18 25.12
CA GLY A 381 5.79 -3.61 24.93
C GLY A 381 5.32 -4.17 23.57
N THR A 382 4.73 -3.36 22.72
CA THR A 382 4.16 -3.75 21.41
C THR A 382 4.95 -3.18 20.25
N TYR A 383 5.02 -3.93 19.14
CA TYR A 383 5.65 -3.52 17.89
C TYR A 383 4.61 -3.60 16.78
N GLN A 384 4.42 -2.49 16.07
CA GLN A 384 3.38 -2.37 15.04
C GLN A 384 4.00 -2.38 13.66
N LEU A 385 3.56 -3.27 12.78
CA LEU A 385 3.92 -3.25 11.37
C LEU A 385 3.13 -2.14 10.66
N ILE A 386 3.82 -1.10 10.22
CA ILE A 386 3.23 0.10 9.62
C ILE A 386 3.18 0.00 8.09
N LYS A 387 4.24 -0.55 7.48
CA LYS A 387 4.36 -0.70 6.03
C LYS A 387 5.09 -1.98 5.69
N GLN A 388 4.59 -2.67 4.68
CA GLN A 388 5.24 -3.86 4.11
C GLN A 388 5.19 -3.83 2.59
N LEU A 389 6.21 -4.43 1.99
CA LEU A 389 6.26 -4.85 0.59
C LEU A 389 6.96 -6.22 0.59
N ASN A 390 6.38 -7.21 -0.08
CA ASN A 390 6.83 -8.59 0.08
C ASN A 390 6.93 -9.32 -1.26
N MET A 391 8.04 -9.11 -1.94
CA MET A 391 8.32 -9.72 -3.26
C MET A 391 8.97 -11.10 -3.16
N ASN A 392 9.49 -11.50 -2.00
CA ASN A 392 10.18 -12.78 -1.80
C ASN A 392 9.41 -13.79 -0.94
N GLN A 393 8.10 -13.60 -0.81
CA GLN A 393 7.17 -14.52 -0.14
C GLN A 393 7.54 -14.81 1.34
N LEU A 394 8.11 -13.84 2.05
CA LEU A 394 8.28 -13.95 3.49
C LEU A 394 6.91 -14.16 4.15
N ILE A 395 6.79 -15.14 5.03
CA ILE A 395 5.57 -15.32 5.83
C ILE A 395 5.55 -14.22 6.91
N VAL A 396 4.81 -13.15 6.62
CA VAL A 396 4.50 -12.11 7.61
C VAL A 396 3.12 -12.41 8.15
N PRO A 397 2.97 -12.78 9.43
CA PRO A 397 1.67 -13.07 9.99
C PRO A 397 0.79 -11.82 9.91
N SER A 398 -0.22 -11.86 9.07
CA SER A 398 -1.28 -10.86 9.02
C SER A 398 -2.27 -11.13 10.16
N GLY A 399 -2.70 -10.10 10.87
CA GLY A 399 -3.61 -10.26 12.03
C GLY A 399 -2.92 -10.38 13.38
N ILE A 400 -1.60 -10.32 13.43
CA ILE A 400 -0.82 -10.21 14.68
C ILE A 400 -1.27 -9.02 15.53
N GLY A 401 -1.74 -7.94 14.91
CA GLY A 401 -2.24 -6.76 15.62
C GLY A 401 -3.39 -7.05 16.58
N LEU A 402 -3.99 -8.22 16.51
CA LEU A 402 -5.12 -8.57 17.36
C LEU A 402 -4.71 -9.23 18.67
N LEU A 403 -3.78 -10.20 18.67
CA LEU A 403 -3.50 -11.00 19.89
C LEU A 403 -2.09 -11.63 19.95
N GLU A 404 -1.26 -11.51 18.92
CA GLU A 404 0.06 -12.17 18.88
C GLU A 404 1.22 -11.16 18.93
N HIS A 405 2.36 -11.62 19.42
CA HIS A 405 3.58 -10.82 19.52
C HIS A 405 4.60 -11.25 18.47
N TYR A 406 5.07 -10.31 17.63
CA TYR A 406 6.19 -10.55 16.72
C TYR A 406 7.39 -11.13 17.46
N CYS A 407 8.10 -12.05 16.81
CA CYS A 407 9.29 -12.63 17.39
C CYS A 407 10.31 -11.55 17.77
N ARG A 408 10.75 -11.54 19.02
CA ARG A 408 11.67 -10.53 19.58
C ARG A 408 13.07 -10.57 18.95
N ARG A 409 13.36 -11.60 18.16
CA ARG A 409 14.64 -11.80 17.46
C ARG A 409 14.62 -11.29 16.02
N TRP A 410 13.47 -10.83 15.49
CA TRP A 410 13.48 -10.16 14.20
C TRP A 410 14.38 -8.93 14.24
N LEU A 411 15.18 -8.72 13.17
CA LEU A 411 16.11 -7.59 13.14
C LEU A 411 15.40 -6.26 13.45
N SER A 412 14.20 -6.02 12.90
CA SER A 412 13.40 -4.83 13.20
C SER A 412 13.15 -4.64 14.68
N VAL A 413 12.72 -5.70 15.36
CA VAL A 413 12.38 -5.66 16.79
C VAL A 413 13.64 -5.54 17.64
N ARG A 414 14.72 -6.21 17.25
CA ARG A 414 16.01 -6.12 17.94
C ARG A 414 16.56 -4.70 17.92
N LEU A 415 16.58 -4.05 16.75
CA LEU A 415 17.06 -2.68 16.61
C LEU A 415 16.23 -1.67 17.42
N LEU A 416 14.90 -1.86 17.48
CA LEU A 416 14.02 -1.00 18.29
C LEU A 416 14.31 -1.16 19.79
N ARG A 417 14.60 -2.38 20.25
CA ARG A 417 14.99 -2.64 21.64
C ARG A 417 16.38 -2.09 21.96
N GLU A 418 17.34 -2.26 21.05
CA GLU A 418 18.68 -1.66 21.20
C GLU A 418 18.59 -0.13 21.35
N MET A 419 17.70 0.53 20.61
CA MET A 419 17.45 1.97 20.78
C MET A 419 16.86 2.29 22.17
N GLU A 420 15.88 1.53 22.64
CA GLU A 420 15.27 1.72 23.94
C GLU A 420 16.30 1.57 25.08
N ASP A 421 17.20 0.57 24.95
CA ASP A 421 18.28 0.33 25.93
C ASP A 421 19.37 1.42 25.90
N MET A 422 19.66 2.02 24.74
CA MET A 422 20.71 3.03 24.57
C MET A 422 20.29 4.44 25.04
N HIS A 423 18.99 4.74 25.06
CA HIS A 423 18.46 6.06 25.33
C HIS A 423 17.56 6.11 26.58
N PRO A 424 18.09 5.87 27.79
CA PRO A 424 17.32 6.10 29.03
C PRO A 424 17.04 7.59 29.30
N THR A 425 17.64 8.50 28.51
CA THR A 425 17.37 9.96 28.56
C THR A 425 17.17 10.49 27.13
N PRO A 426 16.20 11.37 26.88
CA PRO A 426 15.90 11.91 25.57
C PRO A 426 16.95 12.95 25.13
N THR A 427 18.13 12.51 24.78
CA THR A 427 19.08 13.27 23.96
C THR A 427 18.98 12.74 22.56
N ALA A 428 18.16 13.40 21.74
CA ALA A 428 17.97 13.07 20.33
C ALA A 428 19.31 13.05 19.60
N SER A 429 19.91 11.88 19.48
CA SER A 429 20.91 11.62 18.45
C SER A 429 20.13 11.40 17.16
N ASP A 430 20.30 12.28 16.18
CA ASP A 430 19.70 12.16 14.84
C ASP A 430 20.31 10.99 14.04
N GLU A 431 21.31 10.32 14.58
CA GLU A 431 22.02 9.22 13.94
C GLU A 431 21.23 7.90 14.10
N PRO A 432 20.84 7.27 12.97
CA PRO A 432 20.17 5.97 13.03
C PRO A 432 21.17 4.87 13.40
N ILE A 433 20.73 3.89 14.19
CA ILE A 433 21.47 2.65 14.36
C ILE A 433 21.30 1.76 13.13
N VAL A 434 22.38 1.03 12.77
CA VAL A 434 22.43 0.15 11.60
C VAL A 434 22.66 -1.28 12.06
N GLY A 435 21.93 -2.23 11.50
CA GLY A 435 22.10 -3.63 11.82
C GLY A 435 22.05 -4.55 10.61
N VAL A 436 22.68 -5.71 10.77
CA VAL A 436 22.63 -6.82 9.82
C VAL A 436 22.37 -8.12 10.59
N GLN A 437 21.69 -9.04 9.94
CA GLN A 437 21.40 -10.36 10.54
C GLN A 437 21.10 -11.37 9.43
N MET A 438 21.60 -12.58 9.58
CA MET A 438 21.07 -13.75 8.90
C MET A 438 20.00 -14.37 9.78
N SER A 439 18.76 -14.26 9.35
CA SER A 439 17.59 -14.77 10.06
C SER A 439 17.19 -16.13 9.49
N GLU A 440 17.01 -17.14 10.36
CA GLU A 440 16.57 -18.48 9.97
C GLU A 440 15.26 -18.83 10.69
N PHE A 441 14.23 -19.15 9.93
CA PHE A 441 12.96 -19.60 10.51
C PHE A 441 13.06 -21.02 11.03
N VAL A 442 12.68 -21.23 12.28
CA VAL A 442 12.88 -22.50 13.00
C VAL A 442 12.13 -23.68 12.36
N GLU A 443 10.97 -23.45 11.74
CA GLU A 443 10.15 -24.53 11.16
C GLU A 443 10.44 -24.76 9.69
N SER A 444 10.42 -23.68 8.88
CA SER A 444 10.64 -23.78 7.43
C SER A 444 12.12 -23.87 7.05
N GLN A 445 13.03 -23.49 7.94
CA GLN A 445 14.47 -23.34 7.71
C GLN A 445 14.80 -22.33 6.60
N ASP A 446 13.82 -21.51 6.22
CA ASP A 446 14.05 -20.39 5.30
C ASP A 446 14.99 -19.38 5.92
N ARG A 447 16.01 -18.97 5.17
CA ARG A 447 17.03 -18.04 5.62
C ARG A 447 16.95 -16.73 4.85
N PHE A 448 17.12 -15.62 5.56
CA PHE A 448 17.06 -14.27 5.02
C PHE A 448 18.21 -13.42 5.52
N LEU A 449 19.00 -12.85 4.61
CA LEU A 449 19.91 -11.76 4.94
C LEU A 449 19.08 -10.49 5.12
N CYS A 450 19.05 -9.96 6.34
CA CYS A 450 18.31 -8.75 6.68
C CYS A 450 19.27 -7.59 6.97
N LEU A 451 19.03 -6.43 6.35
CA LEU A 451 19.70 -5.16 6.63
C LEU A 451 18.66 -4.23 7.26
N GLY A 452 19.04 -3.44 8.25
CA GLY A 452 18.10 -2.61 8.97
C GLY A 452 18.66 -1.32 9.52
N PHE A 453 17.75 -0.37 9.71
CA PHE A 453 17.98 0.87 10.47
C PHE A 453 16.91 1.02 11.53
N ALA A 454 17.23 1.72 12.61
CA ALA A 454 16.23 2.25 13.54
C ALA A 454 16.60 3.67 13.97
N ARG A 455 15.58 4.49 14.22
CA ARG A 455 15.70 5.88 14.67
C ARG A 455 14.43 6.37 15.37
N GLU A 456 14.51 7.47 16.08
CA GLU A 456 13.35 8.18 16.60
C GLU A 456 12.56 8.92 15.49
N LEU A 457 11.27 9.12 15.71
CA LEU A 457 10.41 9.89 14.80
C LEU A 457 10.28 11.34 15.25
N SER A 458 10.70 12.27 14.41
CA SER A 458 10.72 13.71 14.69
C SER A 458 9.35 14.28 15.12
N LEU A 459 8.25 13.81 14.51
CA LEU A 459 6.89 14.31 14.81
C LEU A 459 6.12 13.47 15.85
N SER A 460 6.75 12.48 16.43
CA SER A 460 6.11 11.58 17.39
C SER A 460 7.08 11.23 18.50
N PRO A 461 7.31 12.15 19.46
CA PRO A 461 8.21 11.90 20.58
C PRO A 461 7.86 10.60 21.32
N GLY A 462 8.86 9.83 21.71
CA GLY A 462 8.70 8.52 22.33
C GLY A 462 8.20 7.41 21.38
N VAL A 463 8.25 7.65 20.06
CA VAL A 463 8.01 6.63 19.05
C VAL A 463 9.28 6.41 18.24
N THR A 464 9.78 5.19 18.27
CA THR A 464 10.89 4.72 17.45
C THR A 464 10.38 4.00 16.20
N SER A 465 11.14 4.07 15.11
CA SER A 465 10.84 3.41 13.85
C SER A 465 12.03 2.58 13.42
N SER A 466 11.81 1.32 13.07
CA SER A 466 12.78 0.52 12.33
C SER A 466 12.30 0.27 10.91
N VAL A 467 13.24 0.22 9.99
CA VAL A 467 13.03 -0.18 8.60
C VAL A 467 14.04 -1.24 8.22
N ILE A 468 13.57 -2.32 7.62
CA ILE A 468 14.43 -3.40 7.11
C ILE A 468 14.13 -3.73 5.67
N ILE A 469 15.16 -4.22 4.98
CA ILE A 469 15.04 -5.03 3.78
C ILE A 469 15.64 -6.41 4.06
N GLY A 470 15.07 -7.44 3.47
CA GLY A 470 15.57 -8.79 3.64
C GLY A 470 15.51 -9.58 2.34
N PHE A 471 16.57 -10.33 2.08
CA PHE A 471 16.79 -11.13 0.90
C PHE A 471 16.74 -12.60 1.28
N ARG A 472 15.91 -13.41 0.58
CA ARG A 472 15.91 -14.85 0.79
C ARG A 472 17.26 -15.43 0.37
N GLU A 473 17.85 -16.30 1.17
CA GLU A 473 19.11 -16.97 0.81
C GLU A 473 18.82 -18.05 -0.24
N GLU A 474 19.03 -17.67 -1.49
CA GLU A 474 19.01 -18.56 -2.66
C GLU A 474 20.44 -18.71 -3.20
N PRO A 475 20.73 -19.73 -4.01
CA PRO A 475 22.10 -19.95 -4.53
C PRO A 475 22.72 -18.72 -5.21
N ASP A 476 21.90 -17.95 -5.93
CA ASP A 476 22.35 -16.78 -6.67
C ASP A 476 22.61 -15.55 -5.77
N LEU A 477 22.04 -15.51 -4.56
CA LEU A 477 22.26 -14.39 -3.64
C LEU A 477 23.75 -14.19 -3.34
N ARG A 478 24.50 -15.29 -3.16
CA ARG A 478 25.95 -15.25 -2.84
C ARG A 478 26.80 -14.69 -3.98
N ASN A 479 26.31 -14.81 -5.21
CA ASN A 479 26.98 -14.25 -6.38
C ASN A 479 26.74 -12.74 -6.49
N THR A 480 25.57 -12.28 -6.04
CA THR A 480 25.16 -10.87 -6.10
C THR A 480 25.64 -10.09 -4.88
N ILE A 481 25.41 -10.61 -3.65
CA ILE A 481 25.77 -9.96 -2.39
C ILE A 481 26.90 -10.76 -1.73
N ARG A 482 28.14 -10.34 -1.95
CA ARG A 482 29.32 -11.12 -1.49
C ARG A 482 29.46 -11.19 0.02
N PHE A 483 29.17 -10.11 0.73
CA PHE A 483 29.25 -10.08 2.20
C PHE A 483 28.23 -10.99 2.91
N VAL A 484 27.29 -11.62 2.21
CA VAL A 484 26.39 -12.63 2.82
C VAL A 484 27.17 -13.78 3.46
N GLN A 485 28.42 -14.01 3.03
CA GLN A 485 29.31 -15.05 3.55
C GLN A 485 30.20 -14.55 4.70
N ASP A 486 30.07 -13.31 5.13
CA ASP A 486 30.87 -12.75 6.23
C ASP A 486 30.51 -13.47 7.54
N PRO A 487 31.46 -14.16 8.18
CA PRO A 487 31.21 -14.87 9.44
C PRO A 487 30.90 -13.94 10.62
N ALA A 488 31.15 -12.64 10.49
CA ALA A 488 30.81 -11.65 11.51
C ALA A 488 29.31 -11.32 11.52
N ILE A 489 28.53 -11.71 10.49
CA ILE A 489 27.09 -11.49 10.46
C ILE A 489 26.40 -12.44 11.46
N PRO A 490 25.65 -11.91 12.42
CA PRO A 490 24.93 -12.72 13.39
C PRO A 490 23.95 -13.69 12.73
N GLN A 491 24.04 -14.98 13.07
CA GLN A 491 23.11 -16.03 12.66
C GLN A 491 22.06 -16.16 13.76
N VAL A 492 20.78 -15.90 13.46
CA VAL A 492 19.74 -15.84 14.48
C VAL A 492 18.54 -16.69 14.07
N ILE A 493 18.21 -17.67 14.90
CA ILE A 493 16.99 -18.47 14.73
C ILE A 493 15.79 -17.62 15.18
N ILE A 494 14.82 -17.48 14.31
CA ILE A 494 13.61 -16.70 14.49
C ILE A 494 12.36 -17.55 14.27
N ASN A 495 11.21 -17.01 14.64
CA ASN A 495 9.90 -17.52 14.23
C ASN A 495 9.00 -16.36 13.81
N GLU A 496 7.76 -16.64 13.41
CA GLU A 496 6.77 -15.62 13.09
C GLU A 496 6.39 -14.81 14.34
N THR A 497 5.87 -15.52 15.36
CA THR A 497 5.39 -14.94 16.62
C THR A 497 5.86 -15.74 17.82
N CYS A 498 5.80 -15.14 19.01
CA CYS A 498 6.13 -15.84 20.25
C CYS A 498 5.13 -16.97 20.55
N GLU A 499 3.85 -16.78 20.24
CA GLU A 499 2.77 -17.73 20.50
C GLU A 499 2.86 -19.01 19.67
N ARG A 500 3.50 -18.93 18.49
CA ARG A 500 3.70 -20.06 17.56
C ARG A 500 5.09 -20.69 17.68
N CYS A 501 5.98 -20.10 18.50
CA CYS A 501 7.39 -20.46 18.53
C CYS A 501 7.67 -21.80 19.23
N PRO A 502 8.27 -22.79 18.55
CA PRO A 502 8.58 -24.09 19.14
C PRO A 502 9.82 -24.08 20.04
N LEU A 503 10.64 -23.03 20.04
CA LEU A 503 11.82 -22.93 20.89
C LEU A 503 11.44 -23.03 22.37
N THR A 504 12.30 -23.63 23.19
CA THR A 504 12.10 -23.66 24.63
C THR A 504 12.41 -22.30 25.29
N ALA A 505 12.04 -22.12 26.54
CA ALA A 505 12.38 -20.92 27.30
C ALA A 505 13.90 -20.70 27.43
N GLU A 506 14.67 -21.80 27.48
CA GLU A 506 16.14 -21.75 27.53
C GLU A 506 16.75 -21.31 26.20
N GLN A 507 16.16 -21.76 25.07
CA GLN A 507 16.60 -21.41 23.72
C GLN A 507 16.21 -20.00 23.31
N CYS A 508 15.13 -19.45 23.89
CA CYS A 508 14.64 -18.10 23.59
C CYS A 508 14.19 -17.39 24.88
N ARG A 509 15.12 -16.70 25.53
CA ARG A 509 14.87 -15.92 26.76
C ARG A 509 14.17 -14.59 26.46
N GLU A 510 14.27 -14.09 25.24
CA GLU A 510 13.71 -12.81 24.80
C GLU A 510 12.21 -12.85 24.48
N ARG A 511 11.59 -14.04 24.53
CA ARG A 511 10.16 -14.16 24.17
C ARG A 511 9.27 -13.29 25.05
N ALA A 512 8.24 -12.70 24.44
CA ALA A 512 7.28 -11.87 25.15
C ALA A 512 6.30 -12.67 25.99
N VAL A 513 5.85 -13.81 25.48
CA VAL A 513 4.78 -14.65 26.06
C VAL A 513 5.03 -16.14 25.78
N ALA A 514 4.34 -17.00 26.51
CA ALA A 514 4.38 -18.45 26.27
C ALA A 514 3.80 -18.83 24.89
N PRO A 515 4.21 -19.98 24.29
CA PRO A 515 3.76 -20.42 22.97
C PRO A 515 2.35 -21.04 23.00
N SER A 516 1.35 -20.22 23.31
CA SER A 516 -0.03 -20.64 23.57
C SER A 516 -0.70 -21.29 22.35
N ILE A 517 -0.47 -20.78 21.16
CA ILE A 517 -1.04 -21.32 19.91
C ILE A 517 -0.42 -22.69 19.61
N LEU A 518 0.89 -22.82 19.73
CA LEU A 518 1.58 -24.09 19.54
C LEU A 518 1.08 -25.15 20.53
N GLN A 519 0.92 -24.78 21.80
CA GLN A 519 0.42 -25.69 22.84
C GLN A 519 -1.02 -26.18 22.53
N GLU A 520 -1.89 -25.29 22.06
CA GLU A 520 -3.25 -25.70 21.69
C GLU A 520 -3.27 -26.60 20.44
N GLN A 521 -2.44 -26.31 19.44
CA GLN A 521 -2.27 -27.19 18.28
C GLN A 521 -1.74 -28.57 18.65
N GLN A 522 -0.84 -28.65 19.62
CA GLN A 522 -0.33 -29.94 20.14
C GLN A 522 -1.45 -30.73 20.81
N LYS A 523 -2.22 -30.11 21.71
CA LYS A 523 -3.38 -30.75 22.34
C LYS A 523 -4.41 -31.25 21.33
N GLN A 524 -4.64 -30.52 20.24
CA GLN A 524 -5.54 -30.94 19.16
C GLN A 524 -4.98 -32.17 18.42
N ARG A 525 -3.68 -32.20 18.14
CA ARG A 525 -3.01 -33.37 17.55
C ARG A 525 -3.12 -34.61 18.44
N ASP A 526 -2.85 -34.44 19.73
CA ASP A 526 -2.91 -35.53 20.71
C ASP A 526 -4.34 -36.11 20.82
N ARG A 527 -5.37 -35.23 20.83
CA ARG A 527 -6.79 -35.65 20.77
C ARG A 527 -7.10 -36.45 19.51
N LYS A 528 -6.61 -35.98 18.35
CA LYS A 528 -6.82 -36.66 17.07
C LYS A 528 -6.16 -38.06 17.06
N LEU A 529 -4.93 -38.17 17.57
CA LEU A 529 -4.22 -39.45 17.69
C LEU A 529 -4.97 -40.43 18.60
N ALA A 530 -5.40 -39.97 19.75
CA ALA A 530 -6.18 -40.82 20.68
C ALA A 530 -7.50 -41.30 20.03
N LEU A 531 -8.19 -40.47 19.26
CA LEU A 531 -9.40 -40.89 18.52
C LEU A 531 -9.09 -41.95 17.48
N MET A 532 -7.98 -41.80 16.74
CA MET A 532 -7.56 -42.77 15.72
C MET A 532 -7.18 -44.13 16.38
N GLU A 533 -6.52 -44.12 17.53
CA GLU A 533 -6.20 -45.34 18.29
C GLU A 533 -7.46 -46.08 18.71
N ILE A 534 -8.46 -45.39 19.25
CA ILE A 534 -9.75 -45.99 19.62
C ILE A 534 -10.46 -46.56 18.37
N GLN A 535 -10.45 -45.86 17.27
CA GLN A 535 -11.08 -46.30 16.03
C GLN A 535 -10.40 -47.55 15.45
N ASN A 536 -9.08 -47.70 15.60
CA ASN A 536 -8.33 -48.85 15.13
C ASN A 536 -8.47 -50.08 16.07
N GLN A 537 -8.98 -49.87 17.29
CA GLN A 537 -9.24 -50.92 18.27
C GLN A 537 -10.68 -51.45 18.21
N ALA A 538 -11.57 -50.73 17.52
CA ALA A 538 -12.97 -51.12 17.29
C ALA A 538 -13.15 -51.85 15.96
#